data_c1097119494e9a437302100c13416f23
#
_entry.id   c1097119494e9a437302100c13416f23
#
_cell.length_a   1.000
_cell.length_b   1.000
_cell.length_c   1.000
_cell.angle_alpha   90.00
_cell.angle_beta   90.00
_cell.angle_gamma   90.00
#
_symmetry.space_group_name_H-M   'P 1'
#
loop_
_entity.id
_entity.type
_entity.pdbx_description
1 polymer ?
#
loop_
_entity_poly.entity_id
_entity_poly.type
_entity_poly.pdbx_seq_one_letter_code
_entity_poly.pdbx_strand_id
1 'polypeptide(L)'
;MQNQSQLESINSEAIMPMTSTARARTWKAITDIKDMIHPGMTEQEAIKKANKYFADHGVKKFWHRTHIRFGASTVLGFDDSYKENVTLQDNDIFYIDVGPVWDGIEADCGETFCVGDDLRHKKIITDLKTIFAESKSYWQSEKPTGRDLYTYANHLVEKYGYRLHPSYVKGHRLSEFPHFQYTKIGTGDLEFHPSPERWILELQICDHSMKFGAFYEDLLD
;
A
#
# COMPACT_ATOMS: atom_id res chain seq x y z
N MET A 1 7.52 24.30 -12.94
CA MET A 1 8.18 22.97 -12.98
C MET A 1 8.41 22.51 -11.54
N GLN A 2 8.07 21.28 -11.24
CA GLN A 2 8.38 20.68 -9.92
C GLN A 2 9.91 20.58 -9.80
N ASN A 3 10.45 20.97 -8.66
CA ASN A 3 11.89 20.87 -8.42
C ASN A 3 12.19 19.53 -7.73
N GLN A 4 12.65 18.55 -8.48
CA GLN A 4 12.99 17.20 -7.99
C GLN A 4 13.93 17.24 -6.78
N SER A 5 15.00 18.06 -6.85
CA SER A 5 15.98 18.16 -5.76
C SER A 5 15.35 18.60 -4.44
N GLN A 6 14.35 19.49 -4.48
CA GLN A 6 13.65 19.93 -3.27
C GLN A 6 12.69 18.85 -2.75
N LEU A 7 11.97 18.17 -3.66
CA LEU A 7 11.00 17.14 -3.29
C LEU A 7 11.67 15.85 -2.78
N GLU A 8 12.89 15.60 -3.25
CA GLU A 8 13.67 14.41 -2.87
C GLU A 8 14.84 14.71 -1.94
N SER A 9 15.03 16.00 -1.56
CA SER A 9 16.09 16.36 -0.63
C SER A 9 15.84 15.73 0.74
N ILE A 10 16.61 14.71 1.04
CA ILE A 10 16.80 14.18 2.37
C ILE A 10 18.30 14.20 2.63
N ASN A 11 18.72 14.13 3.88
CA ASN A 11 20.07 13.70 4.26
C ASN A 11 20.24 12.22 3.88
N SER A 12 20.31 11.96 2.59
CA SER A 12 19.79 10.77 1.96
C SER A 12 20.66 9.53 2.09
N GLU A 13 21.98 9.67 2.12
CA GLU A 13 22.86 8.50 2.11
C GLU A 13 22.86 7.73 3.45
N ALA A 14 22.63 8.43 4.56
CA ALA A 14 22.56 7.80 5.88
C ALA A 14 21.20 7.14 6.15
N ILE A 15 20.14 7.57 5.47
CA ILE A 15 18.75 7.15 5.75
C ILE A 15 18.33 5.96 4.91
N MET A 16 18.81 5.81 3.67
CA MET A 16 18.43 4.71 2.78
C MET A 16 18.56 3.30 3.42
N PRO A 17 19.65 2.95 4.11
CA PRO A 17 19.72 1.64 4.80
C PRO A 17 18.68 1.51 5.91
N MET A 18 18.29 2.62 6.55
CA MET A 18 17.26 2.63 7.60
C MET A 18 15.87 2.43 7.00
N THR A 19 15.60 3.02 5.83
CA THR A 19 14.35 2.84 5.09
C THR A 19 14.17 1.38 4.68
N SER A 20 15.20 0.75 4.10
CA SER A 20 15.17 -0.67 3.74
C SER A 20 14.94 -1.57 4.97
N THR A 21 15.54 -1.23 6.11
CA THR A 21 15.33 -1.96 7.38
C THR A 21 13.90 -1.79 7.89
N ALA A 22 13.37 -0.57 7.89
CA ALA A 22 11.99 -0.27 8.31
C ALA A 22 10.98 -1.02 7.42
N ARG A 23 11.19 -1.00 6.10
CA ARG A 23 10.40 -1.75 5.12
C ARG A 23 10.42 -3.26 5.42
N ALA A 24 11.59 -3.86 5.60
CA ALA A 24 11.71 -5.30 5.89
C ALA A 24 10.99 -5.70 7.17
N ARG A 25 11.08 -4.88 8.24
CA ARG A 25 10.34 -5.07 9.49
C ARG A 25 8.83 -4.99 9.28
N THR A 26 8.37 -4.08 8.42
CA THR A 26 6.95 -3.90 8.10
C THR A 26 6.39 -5.08 7.32
N TRP A 27 7.10 -5.59 6.32
CA TRP A 27 6.71 -6.80 5.59
C TRP A 27 6.63 -8.04 6.49
N LYS A 28 7.59 -8.18 7.42
CA LYS A 28 7.50 -9.24 8.43
C LYS A 28 6.26 -9.06 9.31
N ALA A 29 5.97 -7.86 9.76
CA ALA A 29 4.80 -7.56 10.56
C ALA A 29 3.50 -7.89 9.81
N ILE A 30 3.37 -7.53 8.52
CA ILE A 30 2.21 -7.87 7.68
C ILE A 30 2.01 -9.39 7.63
N THR A 31 3.09 -10.16 7.44
CA THR A 31 3.04 -11.63 7.44
C THR A 31 2.52 -12.17 8.78
N ASP A 32 3.08 -11.70 9.88
CA ASP A 32 2.69 -12.16 11.22
C ASP A 32 1.23 -11.75 11.57
N ILE A 33 0.82 -10.52 11.19
CA ILE A 33 -0.54 -10.01 11.41
C ILE A 33 -1.55 -10.79 10.56
N LYS A 34 -1.23 -11.05 9.30
CA LYS A 34 -2.06 -11.86 8.40
C LYS A 34 -2.38 -13.22 9.03
N ASP A 35 -1.40 -13.88 9.67
CA ASP A 35 -1.58 -15.18 10.32
C ASP A 35 -2.46 -15.13 11.59
N MET A 36 -2.70 -13.92 12.14
CA MET A 36 -3.63 -13.72 13.27
C MET A 36 -5.07 -13.45 12.82
N ILE A 37 -5.30 -13.20 11.52
CA ILE A 37 -6.61 -12.89 10.96
C ILE A 37 -7.28 -14.18 10.51
N HIS A 38 -8.53 -14.40 10.96
CA HIS A 38 -9.31 -15.61 10.68
C HIS A 38 -10.80 -15.29 10.52
N PRO A 39 -11.56 -16.14 9.84
CA PRO A 39 -13.01 -16.01 9.74
C PRO A 39 -13.68 -15.82 11.11
N GLY A 40 -14.75 -15.03 11.15
CA GLY A 40 -15.45 -14.62 12.37
C GLY A 40 -14.85 -13.40 13.08
N MET A 41 -13.65 -12.95 12.70
CA MET A 41 -13.04 -11.73 13.24
C MET A 41 -13.63 -10.49 12.55
N THR A 42 -13.83 -9.43 13.31
CA THR A 42 -14.23 -8.13 12.78
C THR A 42 -13.00 -7.28 12.39
N GLU A 43 -13.18 -6.31 11.47
CA GLU A 43 -12.11 -5.36 11.07
C GLU A 43 -11.52 -4.64 12.28
N GLN A 44 -12.35 -4.20 13.22
CA GLN A 44 -11.87 -3.50 14.43
C GLN A 44 -11.02 -4.41 15.33
N GLU A 45 -11.39 -5.69 15.47
CA GLU A 45 -10.58 -6.67 16.21
C GLU A 45 -9.24 -6.92 15.51
N ALA A 46 -9.23 -7.04 14.18
CA ALA A 46 -8.01 -7.21 13.40
C ALA A 46 -7.09 -5.98 13.53
N ILE A 47 -7.62 -4.76 13.39
CA ILE A 47 -6.87 -3.50 13.59
C ILE A 47 -6.31 -3.42 15.00
N LYS A 48 -7.10 -3.76 16.03
CA LYS A 48 -6.64 -3.78 17.42
C LYS A 48 -5.49 -4.76 17.64
N LYS A 49 -5.56 -5.95 17.04
CA LYS A 49 -4.47 -6.95 17.11
C LYS A 49 -3.23 -6.45 16.38
N ALA A 50 -3.37 -5.88 15.18
CA ALA A 50 -2.27 -5.30 14.43
C ALA A 50 -1.57 -4.18 15.21
N ASN A 51 -2.32 -3.23 15.75
CA ASN A 51 -1.77 -2.15 16.54
C ASN A 51 -1.07 -2.64 17.81
N LYS A 52 -1.62 -3.69 18.46
CA LYS A 52 -0.95 -4.33 19.59
C LYS A 52 0.37 -5.00 19.17
N TYR A 53 0.37 -5.72 18.04
CA TYR A 53 1.59 -6.32 17.50
C TYR A 53 2.70 -5.27 17.33
N PHE A 54 2.39 -4.16 16.67
CA PHE A 54 3.36 -3.07 16.46
C PHE A 54 3.84 -2.46 17.78
N ALA A 55 2.95 -2.24 18.75
CA ALA A 55 3.30 -1.72 20.06
C ALA A 55 4.25 -2.67 20.81
N ASP A 56 3.97 -3.98 20.78
CA ASP A 56 4.82 -5.01 21.40
C ASP A 56 6.21 -5.11 20.73
N HIS A 57 6.33 -4.66 19.45
CA HIS A 57 7.59 -4.61 18.71
C HIS A 57 8.27 -3.22 18.70
N GLY A 58 7.81 -2.31 19.57
CA GLY A 58 8.47 -1.02 19.82
C GLY A 58 8.02 0.13 18.93
N VAL A 59 7.01 -0.05 18.05
CA VAL A 59 6.40 1.03 17.28
C VAL A 59 5.57 1.91 18.20
N LYS A 60 5.92 3.20 18.26
CA LYS A 60 5.24 4.20 19.10
C LYS A 60 4.35 5.14 18.30
N LYS A 61 4.53 5.17 17.00
CA LYS A 61 3.85 6.10 16.09
C LYS A 61 3.57 5.42 14.75
N PHE A 62 2.49 5.88 14.13
CA PHE A 62 2.17 5.61 12.74
C PHE A 62 2.07 6.97 12.04
N TRP A 63 2.43 7.05 10.78
CA TRP A 63 2.24 8.28 10.01
C TRP A 63 0.82 8.35 9.43
N HIS A 64 0.15 7.19 9.23
CA HIS A 64 -1.29 7.08 8.97
C HIS A 64 -1.90 5.96 9.83
N ARG A 65 -3.23 5.92 9.93
CA ARG A 65 -3.95 4.88 10.68
C ARG A 65 -3.80 3.52 9.99
N THR A 66 -3.73 2.43 10.77
CA THR A 66 -3.80 1.07 10.24
C THR A 66 -5.13 0.84 9.53
N HIS A 67 -5.08 0.38 8.29
CA HIS A 67 -6.24 -0.05 7.52
C HIS A 67 -6.20 -1.57 7.37
N ILE A 68 -7.27 -2.23 7.83
CA ILE A 68 -7.55 -3.64 7.54
C ILE A 68 -8.99 -3.68 7.10
N ARG A 69 -9.23 -4.12 5.87
CA ARG A 69 -10.55 -4.11 5.26
C ARG A 69 -10.93 -5.49 4.77
N PHE A 70 -12.19 -5.88 5.03
CA PHE A 70 -12.71 -7.21 4.73
C PHE A 70 -13.81 -7.15 3.67
N GLY A 71 -13.82 -8.11 2.73
CA GLY A 71 -14.87 -8.32 1.75
C GLY A 71 -15.25 -7.05 1.00
N ALA A 72 -16.50 -6.63 1.12
CA ALA A 72 -17.02 -5.44 0.45
C ALA A 72 -16.34 -4.12 0.91
N SER A 73 -15.71 -4.08 2.07
CA SER A 73 -14.94 -2.90 2.50
C SER A 73 -13.64 -2.72 1.72
N THR A 74 -13.16 -3.72 0.99
CA THR A 74 -11.94 -3.62 0.19
C THR A 74 -12.04 -2.65 -0.99
N VAL A 75 -13.26 -2.22 -1.34
CA VAL A 75 -13.52 -1.17 -2.33
C VAL A 75 -13.76 0.21 -1.72
N LEU A 76 -13.44 0.42 -0.46
CA LEU A 76 -13.48 1.74 0.17
C LEU A 76 -12.16 2.47 -0.07
N GLY A 77 -12.23 3.78 -0.31
CA GLY A 77 -11.06 4.63 -0.43
C GLY A 77 -10.39 4.89 0.93
N PHE A 78 -9.19 5.47 0.91
CA PHE A 78 -8.38 5.75 2.11
C PHE A 78 -9.14 6.57 3.16
N ASP A 79 -9.83 7.62 2.74
CA ASP A 79 -10.56 8.53 3.64
C ASP A 79 -11.97 8.05 4.02
N ASP A 80 -12.44 6.95 3.41
CA ASP A 80 -13.76 6.43 3.73
C ASP A 80 -13.83 5.91 5.15
N SER A 81 -14.85 6.34 5.88
CA SER A 81 -15.11 5.84 7.22
C SER A 81 -15.78 4.46 7.18
N TYR A 82 -15.42 3.62 8.13
CA TYR A 82 -16.16 2.37 8.36
C TYR A 82 -17.60 2.71 8.74
N LYS A 83 -18.54 2.39 7.87
CA LYS A 83 -19.97 2.54 8.17
C LYS A 83 -20.47 1.43 9.08
N GLU A 84 -19.89 0.24 8.94
CA GLU A 84 -20.23 -0.96 9.69
C GLU A 84 -18.94 -1.71 10.07
N ASN A 85 -18.98 -2.46 11.15
CA ASN A 85 -17.87 -3.33 11.57
C ASN A 85 -17.98 -4.66 10.84
N VAL A 86 -17.36 -4.75 9.66
CA VAL A 86 -17.44 -5.93 8.80
C VAL A 86 -16.72 -7.11 9.44
N THR A 87 -17.33 -8.29 9.33
CA THR A 87 -16.78 -9.57 9.82
C THR A 87 -16.27 -10.40 8.65
N LEU A 88 -15.03 -10.89 8.75
CA LEU A 88 -14.43 -11.77 7.76
C LEU A 88 -15.21 -13.09 7.65
N GLN A 89 -15.61 -13.46 6.46
CA GLN A 89 -16.33 -14.69 6.18
C GLN A 89 -15.37 -15.85 5.89
N ASP A 90 -15.89 -17.10 5.90
CA ASP A 90 -15.09 -18.31 5.60
C ASP A 90 -14.49 -18.32 4.19
N ASN A 91 -15.08 -17.59 3.27
CA ASN A 91 -14.62 -17.45 1.88
C ASN A 91 -14.62 -15.98 1.48
N ASP A 92 -13.56 -15.28 1.82
CA ASP A 92 -13.49 -13.81 1.73
C ASP A 92 -12.11 -13.30 1.31
N ILE A 93 -12.04 -12.01 1.02
CA ILE A 93 -10.83 -11.27 0.67
C ILE A 93 -10.59 -10.16 1.69
N PHE A 94 -9.33 -9.85 1.98
CA PHE A 94 -8.98 -8.74 2.85
C PHE A 94 -7.62 -8.16 2.51
N TYR A 95 -7.40 -6.90 2.87
CA TYR A 95 -6.06 -6.32 2.80
C TYR A 95 -5.62 -5.73 4.14
N ILE A 96 -4.32 -5.62 4.28
CA ILE A 96 -3.62 -4.96 5.38
C ILE A 96 -2.79 -3.84 4.74
N ASP A 97 -2.94 -2.64 5.26
CA ASP A 97 -2.22 -1.42 4.89
C ASP A 97 -1.76 -0.73 6.17
N VAL A 98 -0.44 -0.54 6.32
CA VAL A 98 0.18 -0.09 7.56
C VAL A 98 1.35 0.85 7.33
N GLY A 99 1.32 2.00 8.01
CA GLY A 99 2.36 3.03 7.97
C GLY A 99 3.11 3.19 9.30
N PRO A 100 3.84 2.16 9.82
CA PRO A 100 4.54 2.28 11.09
C PRO A 100 5.78 3.17 10.97
N VAL A 101 6.12 3.84 12.10
CA VAL A 101 7.37 4.59 12.23
C VAL A 101 8.34 3.78 13.08
N TRP A 102 9.40 3.27 12.45
CA TRP A 102 10.46 2.49 13.07
C TRP A 102 11.69 3.39 13.35
N ASP A 103 11.95 3.65 14.63
CA ASP A 103 13.11 4.45 15.05
C ASP A 103 13.21 5.82 14.35
N GLY A 104 12.07 6.45 14.10
CA GLY A 104 11.96 7.75 13.44
C GLY A 104 11.89 7.69 11.91
N ILE A 105 11.91 6.50 11.31
CA ILE A 105 11.79 6.29 9.86
C ILE A 105 10.41 5.73 9.56
N GLU A 106 9.73 6.34 8.60
CA GLU A 106 8.45 5.88 8.08
C GLU A 106 8.65 4.66 7.20
N ALA A 107 7.77 3.69 7.34
CA ALA A 107 7.58 2.63 6.36
C ALA A 107 6.12 2.61 5.94
N ASP A 108 5.87 2.13 4.74
CA ASP A 108 4.54 1.92 4.22
C ASP A 108 4.50 0.69 3.35
N CYS A 109 3.62 -0.23 3.70
CA CYS A 109 3.45 -1.48 2.99
C CYS A 109 2.01 -1.95 3.11
N GLY A 110 1.50 -2.49 2.01
CA GLY A 110 0.17 -3.07 2.00
C GLY A 110 0.04 -4.25 1.06
N GLU A 111 -0.76 -5.21 1.45
CA GLU A 111 -1.00 -6.42 0.66
C GLU A 111 -2.39 -6.99 0.91
N THR A 112 -2.94 -7.60 -0.15
CA THR A 112 -4.23 -8.29 -0.12
C THR A 112 -4.04 -9.80 0.00
N PHE A 113 -4.90 -10.41 0.82
CA PHE A 113 -4.97 -11.83 1.10
C PHE A 113 -6.41 -12.34 0.93
N CYS A 114 -6.59 -13.65 0.93
CA CYS A 114 -7.93 -14.25 0.98
C CYS A 114 -7.95 -15.47 1.90
N VAL A 115 -9.14 -15.78 2.40
CA VAL A 115 -9.48 -17.04 3.06
C VAL A 115 -10.44 -17.81 2.18
N GLY A 116 -10.44 -19.14 2.31
CA GLY A 116 -11.28 -20.02 1.48
C GLY A 116 -10.78 -20.20 0.05
N ASP A 117 -11.68 -20.55 -0.85
CA ASP A 117 -11.34 -21.07 -2.17
C ASP A 117 -11.95 -20.30 -3.36
N ASP A 118 -12.48 -19.07 -3.15
CA ASP A 118 -13.02 -18.26 -4.23
C ASP A 118 -11.91 -17.91 -5.25
N LEU A 119 -12.04 -18.45 -6.45
CA LEU A 119 -11.06 -18.26 -7.53
C LEU A 119 -10.97 -16.80 -8.00
N ARG A 120 -12.04 -16.01 -7.82
CA ARG A 120 -12.03 -14.58 -8.18
C ARG A 120 -11.15 -13.80 -7.22
N HIS A 121 -11.20 -14.10 -5.91
CA HIS A 121 -10.33 -13.50 -4.91
C HIS A 121 -8.86 -13.85 -5.16
N LYS A 122 -8.57 -15.14 -5.38
CA LYS A 122 -7.21 -15.59 -5.72
C LYS A 122 -6.69 -14.93 -7.00
N LYS A 123 -7.57 -14.80 -8.02
CA LYS A 123 -7.20 -14.20 -9.31
C LYS A 123 -6.84 -12.71 -9.16
N ILE A 124 -7.69 -11.88 -8.56
CA ILE A 124 -7.42 -10.44 -8.44
C ILE A 124 -6.14 -10.15 -7.65
N ILE A 125 -5.84 -10.95 -6.60
CA ILE A 125 -4.60 -10.86 -5.83
C ILE A 125 -3.38 -11.16 -6.69
N THR A 126 -3.43 -12.27 -7.45
CA THR A 126 -2.33 -12.67 -8.34
C THR A 126 -2.11 -11.66 -9.45
N ASP A 127 -3.20 -11.19 -10.06
CA ASP A 127 -3.15 -10.20 -11.14
C ASP A 127 -2.59 -8.87 -10.62
N LEU A 128 -3.00 -8.40 -9.45
CA LEU A 128 -2.48 -7.15 -8.89
C LEU A 128 -0.98 -7.23 -8.62
N LYS A 129 -0.50 -8.34 -8.07
CA LYS A 129 0.94 -8.55 -7.88
C LYS A 129 1.70 -8.53 -9.21
N THR A 130 1.13 -9.10 -10.25
CA THR A 130 1.71 -9.09 -11.60
C THR A 130 1.72 -7.67 -12.16
N ILE A 131 0.60 -6.94 -12.07
CA ILE A 131 0.47 -5.54 -12.51
C ILE A 131 1.50 -4.66 -11.78
N PHE A 132 1.64 -4.84 -10.46
CA PHE A 132 2.62 -4.10 -9.67
C PHE A 132 4.05 -4.40 -10.14
N ALA A 133 4.40 -5.67 -10.30
CA ALA A 133 5.72 -6.10 -10.75
C ALA A 133 6.05 -5.58 -12.17
N GLU A 134 5.10 -5.65 -13.12
CA GLU A 134 5.25 -5.09 -14.47
C GLU A 134 5.42 -3.56 -14.41
N SER A 135 4.63 -2.87 -13.59
CA SER A 135 4.74 -1.41 -13.40
C SER A 135 6.09 -1.01 -12.83
N LYS A 136 6.58 -1.75 -11.82
CA LYS A 136 7.90 -1.53 -11.24
C LYS A 136 9.02 -1.81 -12.24
N SER A 137 8.91 -2.87 -13.03
CA SER A 137 9.87 -3.18 -14.11
C SER A 137 9.91 -2.07 -15.16
N TYR A 138 8.75 -1.54 -15.56
CA TYR A 138 8.66 -0.38 -16.46
C TYR A 138 9.34 0.85 -15.86
N TRP A 139 9.10 1.14 -14.57
CA TRP A 139 9.78 2.23 -13.84
C TRP A 139 11.30 2.06 -13.87
N GLN A 140 11.81 0.85 -13.66
CA GLN A 140 13.25 0.57 -13.66
C GLN A 140 13.90 0.72 -15.04
N SER A 141 13.24 0.21 -16.09
CA SER A 141 13.83 0.15 -17.44
C SER A 141 13.67 1.45 -18.22
N GLU A 142 12.48 2.03 -18.25
CA GLU A 142 12.13 3.17 -19.11
C GLU A 142 12.33 4.53 -18.43
N LYS A 143 12.53 4.54 -17.11
CA LYS A 143 12.70 5.79 -16.33
C LYS A 143 11.56 6.81 -16.54
N PRO A 144 10.28 6.38 -16.53
CA PRO A 144 9.15 7.26 -16.78
C PRO A 144 9.04 8.34 -15.69
N THR A 145 8.27 9.39 -15.98
CA THR A 145 7.76 10.25 -14.91
C THR A 145 6.80 9.47 -14.00
N GLY A 146 6.53 9.96 -12.80
CA GLY A 146 5.52 9.33 -11.93
C GLY A 146 4.15 9.29 -12.61
N ARG A 147 3.79 10.34 -13.35
CA ARG A 147 2.54 10.40 -14.14
C ARG A 147 2.48 9.30 -15.21
N ASP A 148 3.55 9.11 -15.96
CA ASP A 148 3.60 8.10 -17.01
C ASP A 148 3.60 6.68 -16.42
N LEU A 149 4.24 6.48 -15.27
CA LEU A 149 4.20 5.23 -14.51
C LEU A 149 2.75 4.85 -14.15
N TYR A 150 1.97 5.80 -13.61
CA TYR A 150 0.58 5.53 -13.25
C TYR A 150 -0.35 5.41 -14.47
N THR A 151 -0.03 6.09 -15.57
CA THR A 151 -0.72 5.87 -16.86
C THR A 151 -0.48 4.44 -17.37
N TYR A 152 0.75 3.96 -17.31
CA TYR A 152 1.09 2.59 -17.66
C TYR A 152 0.42 1.56 -16.74
N ALA A 153 0.47 1.77 -15.43
CA ALA A 153 -0.20 0.89 -14.45
C ALA A 153 -1.71 0.81 -14.71
N ASN A 154 -2.38 1.95 -14.99
CA ASN A 154 -3.80 1.96 -15.33
C ASN A 154 -4.10 1.15 -16.60
N HIS A 155 -3.27 1.29 -17.64
CA HIS A 155 -3.40 0.48 -18.85
C HIS A 155 -3.31 -1.03 -18.56
N LEU A 156 -2.38 -1.45 -17.69
CA LEU A 156 -2.29 -2.85 -17.27
C LEU A 156 -3.55 -3.27 -16.50
N VAL A 157 -4.03 -2.46 -15.56
CA VAL A 157 -5.25 -2.74 -14.77
C VAL A 157 -6.44 -3.01 -15.70
N GLU A 158 -6.64 -2.16 -16.73
CA GLU A 158 -7.70 -2.34 -17.72
C GLU A 158 -7.49 -3.59 -18.58
N LYS A 159 -6.27 -3.87 -19.00
CA LYS A 159 -5.90 -5.09 -19.77
C LYS A 159 -6.21 -6.36 -18.99
N TYR A 160 -6.04 -6.37 -17.67
CA TYR A 160 -6.35 -7.50 -16.81
C TYR A 160 -7.86 -7.59 -16.44
N GLY A 161 -8.68 -6.63 -16.89
CA GLY A 161 -10.14 -6.64 -16.72
C GLY A 161 -10.58 -6.06 -15.37
N TYR A 162 -9.82 -5.15 -14.81
CA TYR A 162 -10.13 -4.42 -13.58
C TYR A 162 -10.20 -2.92 -13.85
N ARG A 163 -10.45 -2.16 -12.81
CA ARG A 163 -10.31 -0.69 -12.81
C ARG A 163 -9.56 -0.24 -11.57
N LEU A 164 -8.82 0.84 -11.67
CA LEU A 164 -8.32 1.53 -10.48
C LEU A 164 -9.50 2.06 -9.66
N HIS A 165 -9.36 2.04 -8.35
CA HIS A 165 -10.36 2.63 -7.46
C HIS A 165 -10.54 4.12 -7.80
N PRO A 166 -11.77 4.67 -7.89
CA PRO A 166 -11.98 6.06 -8.33
C PRO A 166 -11.31 7.13 -7.45
N SER A 167 -11.15 6.81 -6.18
CA SER A 167 -10.50 7.70 -5.18
C SER A 167 -9.20 7.08 -4.65
N TYR A 168 -8.45 6.36 -5.51
CA TYR A 168 -7.18 5.77 -5.08
C TYR A 168 -6.13 6.84 -4.81
N VAL A 169 -5.31 6.57 -3.82
CA VAL A 169 -4.10 7.35 -3.57
C VAL A 169 -3.05 6.94 -4.61
N LYS A 170 -2.31 7.91 -5.13
CA LYS A 170 -1.32 7.68 -6.20
C LYS A 170 0.09 7.53 -5.64
N GLY A 171 0.22 6.81 -4.53
CA GLY A 171 1.45 6.71 -3.81
C GLY A 171 1.94 8.05 -3.26
N HIS A 172 2.99 8.04 -2.52
CA HIS A 172 3.52 9.23 -1.85
C HIS A 172 5.01 9.10 -1.59
N ARG A 173 5.59 10.18 -1.08
CA ARG A 173 6.96 10.17 -0.63
C ARG A 173 7.06 9.54 0.76
N LEU A 174 8.06 8.70 0.95
CA LEU A 174 8.43 8.12 2.23
C LEU A 174 9.72 8.79 2.76
N SER A 175 9.78 9.06 4.07
CA SER A 175 10.91 9.79 4.65
C SER A 175 11.06 9.54 6.15
N GLU A 176 11.88 10.36 6.78
CA GLU A 176 11.86 10.50 8.23
C GLU A 176 10.54 11.11 8.70
N PHE A 177 10.05 10.64 9.84
CA PHE A 177 8.88 11.24 10.46
C PHE A 177 9.19 12.67 10.97
N PRO A 178 8.34 13.65 10.72
CA PRO A 178 6.97 13.58 10.20
C PRO A 178 6.88 13.61 8.66
N HIS A 179 5.99 12.78 8.13
CA HIS A 179 5.72 12.56 6.70
C HIS A 179 5.54 13.84 5.85
N PHE A 180 4.84 14.83 6.37
CA PHE A 180 4.50 16.06 5.62
C PHE A 180 5.65 17.07 5.52
N GLN A 181 6.84 16.73 5.97
CA GLN A 181 7.96 17.66 5.97
C GLN A 181 8.37 18.07 4.54
N TYR A 182 8.20 17.20 3.54
CA TYR A 182 8.70 17.42 2.20
C TYR A 182 7.64 17.76 1.16
N THR A 183 6.59 16.96 1.00
CA THR A 183 5.56 17.20 -0.02
C THR A 183 4.28 16.43 0.23
N LYS A 184 3.17 17.00 -0.27
CA LYS A 184 1.87 16.32 -0.37
C LYS A 184 1.59 15.82 -1.80
N ILE A 185 2.55 15.96 -2.72
CA ILE A 185 2.39 15.53 -4.10
C ILE A 185 2.49 14.00 -4.13
N GLY A 186 1.53 13.36 -4.74
CA GLY A 186 1.54 11.91 -4.95
C GLY A 186 2.56 11.48 -5.99
N THR A 187 3.04 10.24 -5.89
CA THR A 187 3.97 9.65 -6.86
C THR A 187 3.43 9.74 -8.29
N GLY A 188 2.13 9.48 -8.47
CA GLY A 188 1.46 9.56 -9.78
C GLY A 188 1.22 10.97 -10.32
N ASP A 189 1.60 12.01 -9.59
CA ASP A 189 1.50 13.40 -10.04
C ASP A 189 2.88 14.04 -10.33
N LEU A 190 3.97 13.25 -10.19
CA LEU A 190 5.32 13.71 -10.46
C LEU A 190 5.57 13.88 -11.96
N GLU A 191 6.19 14.99 -12.33
CA GLU A 191 6.63 15.32 -13.69
C GLU A 191 8.12 14.96 -13.94
N PHE A 192 8.69 14.16 -13.06
CA PHE A 192 10.05 13.62 -13.17
C PHE A 192 10.05 12.15 -12.78
N HIS A 193 11.16 11.45 -13.07
CA HIS A 193 11.34 10.06 -12.68
C HIS A 193 11.54 9.95 -11.17
N PRO A 194 10.65 9.22 -10.46
CA PRO A 194 10.79 9.00 -9.01
C PRO A 194 12.09 8.26 -8.71
N SER A 195 12.93 8.83 -7.85
CA SER A 195 14.18 8.18 -7.43
C SER A 195 13.91 6.95 -6.55
N PRO A 196 14.76 5.92 -6.63
CA PRO A 196 14.59 4.72 -5.81
C PRO A 196 14.62 5.03 -4.31
N GLU A 197 13.97 4.18 -3.54
CA GLU A 197 13.89 4.19 -2.06
C GLU A 197 13.33 5.50 -1.45
N ARG A 198 12.50 6.22 -2.20
CA ARG A 198 11.87 7.48 -1.76
C ARG A 198 10.39 7.57 -1.99
N TRP A 199 9.89 6.81 -2.94
CA TRP A 199 8.51 6.91 -3.39
C TRP A 199 7.81 5.57 -3.32
N ILE A 200 6.59 5.58 -2.87
CA ILE A 200 5.70 4.42 -2.86
C ILE A 200 5.00 4.32 -4.20
N LEU A 201 4.95 3.13 -4.76
CA LEU A 201 3.96 2.75 -5.76
C LEU A 201 2.79 2.09 -5.03
N GLU A 202 1.61 2.64 -5.17
CA GLU A 202 0.39 2.20 -4.52
C GLU A 202 -0.70 1.96 -5.56
N LEU A 203 -1.28 0.78 -5.56
CA LEU A 203 -2.33 0.39 -6.49
C LEU A 203 -3.51 -0.24 -5.74
N GLN A 204 -4.67 0.39 -5.85
CA GLN A 204 -5.95 -0.19 -5.44
C GLN A 204 -6.78 -0.47 -6.67
N ILE A 205 -7.10 -1.74 -6.91
CA ILE A 205 -7.92 -2.18 -8.03
C ILE A 205 -9.24 -2.77 -7.55
N CYS A 206 -10.27 -2.63 -8.37
CA CYS A 206 -11.60 -3.14 -8.08
C CYS A 206 -12.13 -3.98 -9.24
N ASP A 207 -12.94 -4.98 -8.93
CA ASP A 207 -13.79 -5.60 -9.93
C ASP A 207 -14.80 -4.60 -10.48
N HIS A 208 -15.29 -4.79 -11.71
CA HIS A 208 -16.21 -3.85 -12.33
C HIS A 208 -17.52 -3.66 -11.58
N SER A 209 -17.95 -4.64 -10.79
CA SER A 209 -19.15 -4.56 -9.97
C SER A 209 -18.96 -3.86 -8.63
N MET A 210 -17.74 -3.48 -8.27
CA MET A 210 -17.38 -2.89 -6.98
C MET A 210 -17.80 -3.73 -5.77
N LYS A 211 -17.76 -5.05 -5.89
CA LYS A 211 -18.10 -5.96 -4.79
C LYS A 211 -16.92 -6.28 -3.91
N PHE A 212 -15.75 -6.31 -4.48
CA PHE A 212 -14.47 -6.49 -3.80
C PHE A 212 -13.34 -5.83 -4.59
N GLY A 213 -12.23 -5.58 -3.94
CA GLY A 213 -11.03 -5.02 -4.52
C GLY A 213 -9.77 -5.65 -3.96
N ALA A 214 -8.64 -5.25 -4.49
CA ALA A 214 -7.34 -5.62 -3.98
C ALA A 214 -6.43 -4.40 -3.90
N PHE A 215 -5.55 -4.41 -2.92
CA PHE A 215 -4.61 -3.34 -2.61
C PHE A 215 -3.20 -3.91 -2.53
N TYR A 216 -2.25 -3.21 -3.12
CA TYR A 216 -0.83 -3.51 -2.98
C TYR A 216 -0.01 -2.23 -3.07
N GLU A 217 0.87 -2.06 -2.11
CA GLU A 217 1.81 -0.97 -2.11
C GLU A 217 3.17 -1.39 -1.57
N ASP A 218 4.20 -0.76 -2.12
CA ASP A 218 5.57 -0.95 -1.69
C ASP A 218 6.47 0.17 -2.22
N LEU A 219 7.64 0.28 -1.64
CA LEU A 219 8.67 1.22 -2.03
C LEU A 219 9.22 0.88 -3.43
N LEU A 220 9.42 1.89 -4.26
CA LEU A 220 10.18 1.79 -5.51
C LEU A 220 11.68 1.68 -5.18
N ASP A 221 12.27 0.48 -5.41
CA ASP A 221 13.67 0.15 -5.15
C ASP A 221 14.35 -0.57 -6.32
#